data_08dae58e93235215522a52b3b2574551
#
_entry.id   08dae58e93235215522a52b3b2574551
#
_cell.length_a   1.000
_cell.length_b   1.000
_cell.length_c   1.000
_cell.angle_alpha   90.00
_cell.angle_beta   90.00
_cell.angle_gamma   90.00
#
_symmetry.space_group_name_H-M   'P 1'
#
loop_
_entity.id
_entity.type
_entity.pdbx_description
1 polymer ?
#
loop_
_entity_poly.entity_id
_entity_poly.type
_entity_poly.pdbx_seq_one_letter_code
_entity_poly.pdbx_strand_id
1 'polypeptide(L)'
;KLGCTRVEIGAQTIYDDVFDLVKRGHHTDATIHASQLLKDAAFKISYHMMPNLPGSNVERDIAMFKELFDNSAYRPDMIKVYPCMVVPFSELKLWYEQGRHRPYTDEELLEIIFRIKPNFPRYLRVTRLIRDIPATSIIGGSKVSNLRQVAQRMMHEKGIVCQCIRCREIREQPIDV
;
A
#
# COMPACT_ATOMS: atom_id res chain seq x y z
N LYS A 1 15.44 23.68 8.19
CA LYS A 1 15.00 22.68 7.18
C LYS A 1 16.18 22.40 6.27
N LEU A 2 16.86 21.27 6.44
CA LEU A 2 18.01 20.86 5.63
C LEU A 2 17.58 20.29 4.25
N GLY A 3 16.63 20.94 3.57
CA GLY A 3 16.13 20.52 2.25
C GLY A 3 15.13 19.35 2.28
N CYS A 4 14.71 18.85 3.45
CA CYS A 4 13.68 17.82 3.54
C CYS A 4 12.31 18.43 3.17
N THR A 5 11.65 17.84 2.17
CA THR A 5 10.32 18.26 1.71
C THR A 5 9.27 17.16 1.85
N ARG A 6 9.69 15.94 2.23
CA ARG A 6 8.83 14.76 2.31
C ARG A 6 9.21 13.88 3.49
N VAL A 7 8.20 13.32 4.15
CA VAL A 7 8.35 12.34 5.22
C VAL A 7 7.57 11.07 4.88
N GLU A 8 8.13 9.92 5.19
CA GLU A 8 7.47 8.63 5.01
C GLU A 8 7.02 8.08 6.36
N ILE A 9 5.76 7.66 6.44
CA ILE A 9 5.14 7.10 7.65
C ILE A 9 4.79 5.65 7.39
N GLY A 10 5.20 4.78 8.28
CA GLY A 10 4.80 3.37 8.28
C GLY A 10 3.39 3.21 8.85
N ALA A 11 2.37 3.73 8.16
CA ALA A 11 0.98 3.62 8.60
C ALA A 11 0.48 2.16 8.63
N GLN A 12 0.92 1.33 7.69
CA GLN A 12 0.68 -0.10 7.57
C GLN A 12 -0.81 -0.45 7.35
N THR A 13 -1.69 -0.12 8.29
CA THR A 13 -3.14 -0.31 8.29
C THR A 13 -3.84 0.85 8.99
N ILE A 14 -5.17 0.81 9.05
CA ILE A 14 -6.02 1.73 9.81
C ILE A 14 -6.86 0.98 10.87
N TYR A 15 -6.50 -0.25 11.19
CA TYR A 15 -7.25 -1.11 12.10
C TYR A 15 -6.47 -1.36 13.37
N ASP A 16 -6.97 -0.87 14.51
CA ASP A 16 -6.30 -1.00 15.80
C ASP A 16 -6.21 -2.45 16.27
N ASP A 17 -7.23 -3.26 16.01
CA ASP A 17 -7.19 -4.71 16.29
C ASP A 17 -6.07 -5.44 15.51
N VAL A 18 -5.76 -4.98 14.31
CA VAL A 18 -4.62 -5.50 13.53
C VAL A 18 -3.30 -5.04 14.16
N PHE A 19 -3.21 -3.78 14.59
CA PHE A 19 -2.02 -3.27 15.27
C PHE A 19 -1.73 -4.03 16.57
N ASP A 20 -2.75 -4.31 17.37
CA ASP A 20 -2.61 -5.12 18.58
C ASP A 20 -2.10 -6.53 18.25
N LEU A 21 -2.70 -7.16 17.25
CA LEU A 21 -2.35 -8.51 16.84
C LEU A 21 -0.89 -8.61 16.34
N VAL A 22 -0.43 -7.63 15.57
CA VAL A 22 0.96 -7.59 15.05
C VAL A 22 1.94 -6.89 15.99
N LYS A 23 1.51 -6.53 17.19
CA LYS A 23 2.34 -5.91 18.25
C LYS A 23 3.01 -4.61 17.77
N ARG A 24 2.26 -3.73 17.09
CA ARG A 24 2.80 -2.51 16.48
C ARG A 24 3.28 -1.48 17.51
N GLY A 25 2.72 -1.50 18.73
CA GLY A 25 3.10 -0.61 19.82
C GLY A 25 2.50 0.80 19.76
N HIS A 26 1.62 1.07 18.79
CA HIS A 26 0.80 2.28 18.67
C HIS A 26 -0.45 2.00 17.86
N HIS A 27 -1.45 2.87 17.93
CA HIS A 27 -2.72 2.80 17.21
C HIS A 27 -2.82 3.87 16.11
N THR A 28 -3.97 3.93 15.45
CA THR A 28 -4.24 4.84 14.31
C THR A 28 -4.15 6.31 14.69
N ASP A 29 -4.47 6.66 15.94
CA ASP A 29 -4.37 8.03 16.48
C ASP A 29 -2.95 8.61 16.34
N ALA A 30 -1.92 7.80 16.57
CA ALA A 30 -0.53 8.21 16.38
C ALA A 30 -0.22 8.55 14.91
N THR A 31 -0.74 7.76 13.96
CA THR A 31 -0.61 8.04 12.53
C THR A 31 -1.33 9.33 12.13
N ILE A 32 -2.55 9.54 12.64
CA ILE A 32 -3.35 10.74 12.39
C ILE A 32 -2.62 11.98 12.93
N HIS A 33 -2.19 11.92 14.21
CA HIS A 33 -1.49 13.03 14.84
C HIS A 33 -0.18 13.37 14.13
N ALA A 34 0.65 12.37 13.79
CA ALA A 34 1.88 12.59 13.04
C ALA A 34 1.60 13.22 11.66
N SER A 35 0.53 12.77 10.99
CA SER A 35 0.14 13.32 9.68
C SER A 35 -0.29 14.77 9.78
N GLN A 36 -1.06 15.15 10.80
CA GLN A 36 -1.44 16.53 11.05
C GLN A 36 -0.21 17.41 11.25
N LEU A 37 0.67 17.05 12.19
CA LEU A 37 1.90 17.82 12.47
C LEU A 37 2.77 18.01 11.22
N LEU A 38 2.90 16.98 10.40
CA LEU A 38 3.71 17.05 9.18
C LEU A 38 3.07 17.93 8.11
N LYS A 39 1.74 17.87 7.94
CA LYS A 39 1.01 18.74 7.01
C LYS A 39 1.08 20.20 7.45
N ASP A 40 0.89 20.48 8.74
CA ASP A 40 0.99 21.83 9.30
C ASP A 40 2.41 22.41 9.13
N ALA A 41 3.43 21.54 9.15
CA ALA A 41 4.81 21.90 8.84
C ALA A 41 5.13 21.96 7.32
N ALA A 42 4.12 21.82 6.45
CA ALA A 42 4.20 21.86 5.00
C ALA A 42 5.08 20.75 4.37
N PHE A 43 5.13 19.56 4.99
CA PHE A 43 5.74 18.38 4.37
C PHE A 43 4.75 17.62 3.50
N LYS A 44 5.24 17.02 2.43
CA LYS A 44 4.54 15.95 1.71
C LYS A 44 4.63 14.66 2.51
N ILE A 45 3.52 13.92 2.57
CA ILE A 45 3.45 12.67 3.35
C ILE A 45 3.32 11.48 2.43
N SER A 46 4.13 10.46 2.68
CA SER A 46 4.04 9.16 2.01
C SER A 46 3.68 8.07 3.03
N TYR A 47 2.56 7.36 2.82
CA TYR A 47 2.21 6.21 3.65
C TYR A 47 2.75 4.91 3.05
N HIS A 48 3.31 4.06 3.91
CA HIS A 48 3.55 2.66 3.59
C HIS A 48 2.38 1.85 4.09
N MET A 49 1.66 1.21 3.17
CA MET A 49 0.48 0.39 3.46
C MET A 49 0.81 -1.07 3.26
N MET A 50 0.32 -1.92 4.14
CA MET A 50 0.59 -3.36 4.13
C MET A 50 -0.71 -4.18 4.09
N PRO A 51 -1.29 -4.42 2.91
CA PRO A 51 -2.36 -5.41 2.77
C PRO A 51 -1.92 -6.80 3.23
N ASN A 52 -2.86 -7.60 3.67
CA ASN A 52 -2.63 -8.96 4.19
C ASN A 52 -1.85 -9.03 5.52
N LEU A 53 -1.91 -8.00 6.35
CA LEU A 53 -1.47 -8.17 7.74
C LEU A 53 -2.35 -9.21 8.44
N PRO A 54 -1.80 -10.00 9.40
CA PRO A 54 -2.61 -10.89 10.23
C PRO A 54 -3.81 -10.17 10.83
N GLY A 55 -4.99 -10.78 10.73
CA GLY A 55 -6.26 -10.15 11.16
C GLY A 55 -6.97 -9.33 10.07
N SER A 56 -6.32 -9.07 8.92
CA SER A 56 -6.96 -8.46 7.77
C SER A 56 -7.43 -9.50 6.73
N ASN A 57 -8.19 -9.06 5.76
CA ASN A 57 -8.65 -9.81 4.60
C ASN A 57 -8.84 -8.88 3.41
N VAL A 58 -9.12 -9.44 2.22
CA VAL A 58 -9.25 -8.69 0.96
C VAL A 58 -10.25 -7.54 1.08
N GLU A 59 -11.43 -7.78 1.66
CA GLU A 59 -12.48 -6.76 1.79
C GLU A 59 -12.08 -5.65 2.77
N ARG A 60 -11.46 -6.01 3.91
CA ARG A 60 -10.93 -5.02 4.86
C ARG A 60 -9.83 -4.16 4.22
N ASP A 61 -8.94 -4.77 3.47
CA ASP A 61 -7.85 -4.04 2.82
C ASP A 61 -8.37 -3.08 1.75
N ILE A 62 -9.40 -3.48 0.98
CA ILE A 62 -10.06 -2.59 0.02
C ILE A 62 -10.75 -1.43 0.74
N ALA A 63 -11.50 -1.72 1.82
CA ALA A 63 -12.15 -0.69 2.64
C ALA A 63 -11.14 0.28 3.26
N MET A 64 -10.00 -0.22 3.73
CA MET A 64 -8.89 0.60 4.22
C MET A 64 -8.43 1.63 3.18
N PHE A 65 -8.18 1.21 1.94
CA PHE A 65 -7.74 2.15 0.91
C PHE A 65 -8.80 3.17 0.55
N LYS A 66 -10.08 2.83 0.63
CA LYS A 66 -11.17 3.79 0.47
C LYS A 66 -11.15 4.83 1.59
N GLU A 67 -11.10 4.38 2.84
CA GLU A 67 -11.09 5.23 4.03
C GLU A 67 -9.89 6.20 4.04
N LEU A 68 -8.71 5.78 3.59
CA LEU A 68 -7.52 6.63 3.50
C LEU A 68 -7.74 7.93 2.72
N PHE A 69 -8.67 7.97 1.78
CA PHE A 69 -8.92 9.13 0.92
C PHE A 69 -10.26 9.81 1.20
N ASP A 70 -11.23 9.08 1.71
CA ASP A 70 -12.53 9.64 2.11
C ASP A 70 -12.40 10.40 3.43
N ASN A 71 -11.67 9.85 4.40
CA ASN A 71 -11.45 10.47 5.70
C ASN A 71 -10.32 11.52 5.64
N SER A 72 -10.67 12.78 5.98
CA SER A 72 -9.73 13.90 5.96
C SER A 72 -8.56 13.78 6.94
N ALA A 73 -8.67 12.94 7.96
CA ALA A 73 -7.62 12.72 8.95
C ALA A 73 -6.37 12.05 8.34
N TYR A 74 -6.53 11.33 7.23
CA TYR A 74 -5.41 10.65 6.55
C TYR A 74 -4.94 11.44 5.32
N ARG A 75 -5.49 11.18 4.16
CA ARG A 75 -5.21 11.81 2.84
C ARG A 75 -3.72 12.04 2.56
N PRO A 76 -2.90 10.97 2.48
CA PRO A 76 -1.48 11.10 2.15
C PRO A 76 -1.29 11.62 0.71
N ASP A 77 -0.20 12.34 0.45
CA ASP A 77 0.19 12.78 -0.91
C ASP A 77 0.69 11.60 -1.75
N MET A 78 1.29 10.62 -1.10
CA MET A 78 1.88 9.44 -1.75
C MET A 78 1.57 8.18 -0.96
N ILE A 79 1.57 7.05 -1.67
CA ILE A 79 1.52 5.74 -1.02
C ILE A 79 2.54 4.78 -1.65
N LYS A 80 3.02 3.88 -0.81
CA LYS A 80 3.67 2.64 -1.19
C LYS A 80 2.80 1.50 -0.69
N VAL A 81 2.54 0.52 -1.54
CA VAL A 81 1.74 -0.66 -1.19
C VAL A 81 2.65 -1.87 -1.18
N TYR A 82 2.88 -2.41 0.00
CA TYR A 82 3.72 -3.57 0.26
C TYR A 82 2.90 -4.69 0.90
N PRO A 83 2.32 -5.61 0.12
CA PRO A 83 1.62 -6.74 0.71
C PRO A 83 2.51 -7.47 1.71
N CYS A 84 1.91 -7.89 2.82
CA CYS A 84 2.60 -8.63 3.86
C CYS A 84 3.10 -9.97 3.30
N MET A 85 4.39 -10.20 3.39
CA MET A 85 5.06 -11.42 2.91
C MET A 85 5.67 -12.16 4.07
N VAL A 86 5.66 -13.49 4.00
CA VAL A 86 6.34 -14.33 4.98
C VAL A 86 7.81 -14.43 4.61
N VAL A 87 8.68 -13.96 5.51
CA VAL A 87 10.13 -13.97 5.32
C VAL A 87 10.82 -14.81 6.42
N PRO A 88 12.05 -15.31 6.19
CA PRO A 88 12.83 -15.99 7.23
C PRO A 88 13.00 -15.09 8.47
N PHE A 89 13.13 -15.71 9.63
CA PHE A 89 13.40 -15.05 10.91
C PHE A 89 12.31 -14.08 11.40
N SER A 90 11.09 -14.16 10.85
CA SER A 90 9.92 -13.41 11.33
C SER A 90 9.01 -14.30 12.20
N GLU A 91 8.33 -13.70 13.21
CA GLU A 91 7.29 -14.40 13.96
C GLU A 91 6.16 -14.88 13.03
N LEU A 92 5.89 -14.14 11.96
CA LEU A 92 4.88 -14.47 10.95
C LEU A 92 5.16 -15.81 10.25
N LYS A 93 6.43 -16.23 10.13
CA LYS A 93 6.79 -17.55 9.60
C LYS A 93 6.18 -18.66 10.45
N LEU A 94 6.26 -18.53 11.78
CA LEU A 94 5.67 -19.54 12.70
C LEU A 94 4.15 -19.61 12.52
N TRP A 95 3.48 -18.46 12.36
CA TRP A 95 2.04 -18.43 12.12
C TRP A 95 1.65 -19.05 10.77
N TYR A 96 2.46 -18.83 9.76
CA TYR A 96 2.28 -19.43 8.44
C TYR A 96 2.43 -20.97 8.51
N GLU A 97 3.49 -21.48 9.15
CA GLU A 97 3.74 -22.91 9.33
C GLU A 97 2.63 -23.60 10.17
N GLN A 98 2.02 -22.86 11.09
CA GLN A 98 0.88 -23.32 11.90
C GLN A 98 -0.49 -23.17 11.20
N GLY A 99 -0.54 -22.65 9.98
CA GLY A 99 -1.79 -22.38 9.26
C GLY A 99 -2.62 -21.21 9.83
N ARG A 100 -2.04 -20.39 10.71
CA ARG A 100 -2.70 -19.22 11.33
C ARG A 100 -2.68 -17.97 10.48
N HIS A 101 -1.83 -17.94 9.45
CA HIS A 101 -1.74 -16.86 8.48
C HIS A 101 -1.61 -17.45 7.07
N ARG A 102 -2.35 -16.89 6.14
CA ARG A 102 -2.29 -17.23 4.72
C ARG A 102 -1.95 -15.97 3.91
N PRO A 103 -0.80 -15.94 3.23
CA PRO A 103 -0.49 -14.86 2.30
C PRO A 103 -1.50 -14.81 1.15
N TYR A 104 -1.77 -13.61 0.62
CA TYR A 104 -2.61 -13.46 -0.57
C TYR A 104 -1.97 -14.10 -1.79
N THR A 105 -2.82 -14.66 -2.66
CA THR A 105 -2.44 -15.10 -3.99
C THR A 105 -2.23 -13.90 -4.92
N ASP A 106 -1.62 -14.14 -6.08
CA ASP A 106 -1.44 -13.09 -7.10
C ASP A 106 -2.81 -12.56 -7.61
N GLU A 107 -3.82 -13.45 -7.71
CA GLU A 107 -5.18 -13.10 -8.09
C GLU A 107 -5.85 -12.19 -7.07
N GLU A 108 -5.73 -12.49 -5.78
CA GLU A 108 -6.27 -11.66 -4.70
C GLU A 108 -5.58 -10.28 -4.67
N LEU A 109 -4.28 -10.24 -4.90
CA LEU A 109 -3.55 -8.96 -5.01
C LEU A 109 -4.00 -8.15 -6.23
N LEU A 110 -4.23 -8.79 -7.37
CA LEU A 110 -4.77 -8.14 -8.56
C LEU A 110 -6.19 -7.65 -8.34
N GLU A 111 -7.04 -8.43 -7.66
CA GLU A 111 -8.39 -8.00 -7.29
C GLU A 111 -8.36 -6.74 -6.46
N ILE A 112 -7.55 -6.70 -5.39
CA ILE A 112 -7.38 -5.50 -4.56
C ILE A 112 -6.97 -4.32 -5.45
N ILE A 113 -5.94 -4.49 -6.30
CA ILE A 113 -5.44 -3.44 -7.18
C ILE A 113 -6.55 -2.91 -8.11
N PHE A 114 -7.35 -3.78 -8.71
CA PHE A 114 -8.43 -3.38 -9.63
C PHE A 114 -9.54 -2.62 -8.92
N ARG A 115 -9.83 -2.96 -7.66
CA ARG A 115 -10.88 -2.32 -6.88
C ARG A 115 -10.43 -0.99 -6.24
N ILE A 116 -9.16 -0.85 -5.86
CA ILE A 116 -8.67 0.37 -5.20
C ILE A 116 -8.23 1.46 -6.19
N LYS A 117 -7.56 1.09 -7.27
CA LYS A 117 -6.95 2.08 -8.19
C LYS A 117 -7.92 3.03 -8.90
N PRO A 118 -9.14 2.62 -9.28
CA PRO A 118 -10.12 3.56 -9.83
C PRO A 118 -10.52 4.68 -8.87
N ASN A 119 -10.48 4.39 -7.57
CA ASN A 119 -10.88 5.31 -6.50
C ASN A 119 -9.74 6.22 -6.01
N PHE A 120 -8.53 6.08 -6.55
CA PHE A 120 -7.41 6.91 -6.15
C PHE A 120 -7.58 8.36 -6.63
N PRO A 121 -7.45 9.34 -5.72
CA PRO A 121 -7.61 10.74 -6.09
C PRO A 121 -6.51 11.21 -7.06
N ARG A 122 -6.81 12.23 -7.84
CA ARG A 122 -5.90 12.77 -8.88
C ARG A 122 -4.58 13.30 -8.31
N TYR A 123 -4.57 13.77 -7.08
CA TYR A 123 -3.37 14.31 -6.42
C TYR A 123 -2.42 13.21 -5.90
N LEU A 124 -2.93 11.99 -5.74
CA LEU A 124 -2.15 10.89 -5.18
C LEU A 124 -1.05 10.41 -6.13
N ARG A 125 0.15 10.20 -5.60
CA ARG A 125 1.20 9.48 -6.30
C ARG A 125 1.40 8.09 -5.69
N VAL A 126 1.13 7.05 -6.45
CA VAL A 126 1.51 5.67 -6.09
C VAL A 126 2.97 5.47 -6.46
N THR A 127 3.87 5.67 -5.50
CA THR A 127 5.31 5.59 -5.74
C THR A 127 5.79 4.17 -5.94
N ARG A 128 5.22 3.22 -5.20
CA ARG A 128 5.50 1.80 -5.35
C ARG A 128 4.24 0.96 -5.15
N LEU A 129 4.11 -0.06 -5.98
CA LEU A 129 3.10 -1.09 -5.88
C LEU A 129 3.87 -2.41 -5.91
N ILE A 130 3.81 -3.13 -4.77
CA ILE A 130 4.55 -4.35 -4.54
C ILE A 130 6.07 -4.15 -4.34
N ARG A 131 6.66 -5.04 -3.70
CA ARG A 131 7.83 -5.29 -2.85
C ARG A 131 9.18 -4.66 -3.24
N ASP A 132 10.01 -4.58 -2.18
CA ASP A 132 11.47 -4.42 -2.25
C ASP A 132 12.25 -5.68 -1.80
N ILE A 133 11.56 -6.80 -1.50
CA ILE A 133 12.18 -8.02 -0.99
C ILE A 133 12.53 -8.94 -2.16
N PRO A 134 13.75 -9.47 -2.28
CA PRO A 134 14.10 -10.44 -3.30
C PRO A 134 13.21 -11.69 -3.23
N ALA A 135 12.83 -12.26 -4.40
CA ALA A 135 11.97 -13.45 -4.46
C ALA A 135 12.53 -14.63 -3.68
N THR A 136 13.86 -14.75 -3.64
CA THR A 136 14.59 -15.80 -2.91
C THR A 136 14.42 -15.70 -1.38
N SER A 137 14.06 -14.53 -0.86
CA SER A 137 13.84 -14.31 0.58
C SER A 137 12.36 -14.46 0.98
N ILE A 138 11.46 -14.83 0.04
CA ILE A 138 10.04 -14.99 0.32
C ILE A 138 9.72 -16.47 0.51
N ILE A 139 9.26 -16.84 1.71
CA ILE A 139 8.76 -18.17 2.05
C ILE A 139 7.30 -18.33 1.58
N GLY A 140 6.46 -17.33 1.89
CA GLY A 140 5.05 -17.31 1.50
C GLY A 140 4.61 -15.95 1.00
N GLY A 141 3.76 -15.91 -0.02
CA GLY A 141 3.26 -14.71 -0.68
C GLY A 141 3.73 -14.61 -2.14
N SER A 142 3.33 -13.52 -2.81
CA SER A 142 3.64 -13.30 -4.22
C SER A 142 5.15 -13.18 -4.46
N LYS A 143 5.65 -13.96 -5.42
CA LYS A 143 7.04 -13.88 -5.90
C LYS A 143 7.15 -13.10 -7.21
N VAL A 144 6.05 -12.63 -7.75
CA VAL A 144 6.00 -11.88 -9.01
C VAL A 144 6.63 -10.50 -8.83
N SER A 145 7.74 -10.25 -9.51
CA SER A 145 8.48 -8.98 -9.42
C SER A 145 7.85 -7.85 -10.24
N ASN A 146 7.10 -8.18 -11.26
CA ASN A 146 6.50 -7.24 -12.22
C ASN A 146 4.96 -7.13 -12.11
N LEU A 147 4.38 -7.45 -10.94
CA LEU A 147 2.92 -7.44 -10.74
C LEU A 147 2.29 -6.07 -11.08
N ARG A 148 3.04 -4.97 -10.93
CA ARG A 148 2.59 -3.65 -11.38
C ARG A 148 2.32 -3.61 -12.88
N GLN A 149 3.23 -4.13 -13.69
CA GLN A 149 3.10 -4.15 -15.16
C GLN A 149 1.96 -5.08 -15.58
N VAL A 150 1.86 -6.25 -14.92
CA VAL A 150 0.74 -7.18 -15.12
C VAL A 150 -0.59 -6.50 -14.82
N ALA A 151 -0.70 -5.86 -13.65
CA ALA A 151 -1.90 -5.14 -13.26
C ALA A 151 -2.25 -4.00 -14.24
N GLN A 152 -1.27 -3.22 -14.70
CA GLN A 152 -1.50 -2.13 -15.66
C GLN A 152 -2.05 -2.65 -17.00
N ARG A 153 -1.47 -3.73 -17.54
CA ARG A 153 -1.95 -4.37 -18.76
C ARG A 153 -3.39 -4.87 -18.60
N MET A 154 -3.66 -5.66 -17.56
CA MET A 154 -5.00 -6.19 -17.31
C MET A 154 -6.04 -5.10 -17.04
N MET A 155 -5.67 -4.02 -16.37
CA MET A 155 -6.54 -2.86 -16.20
C MET A 155 -6.90 -2.24 -17.54
N HIS A 156 -5.93 -2.07 -18.43
CA HIS A 156 -6.17 -1.54 -19.78
C HIS A 156 -7.12 -2.45 -20.57
N GLU A 157 -6.88 -3.77 -20.57
CA GLU A 157 -7.74 -4.77 -21.23
C GLU A 157 -9.18 -4.76 -20.69
N LYS A 158 -9.35 -4.48 -19.39
CA LYS A 158 -10.66 -4.40 -18.71
C LYS A 158 -11.30 -3.01 -18.75
N GLY A 159 -10.68 -2.01 -19.38
CA GLY A 159 -11.15 -0.62 -19.35
C GLY A 159 -11.12 0.05 -17.98
N ILE A 160 -10.32 -0.46 -17.05
CA ILE A 160 -10.19 0.08 -15.69
C ILE A 160 -9.17 1.23 -15.70
N VAL A 161 -9.63 2.44 -15.37
CA VAL A 161 -8.80 3.66 -15.39
C VAL A 161 -8.38 4.07 -13.98
N CYS A 162 -7.09 4.34 -13.80
CA CYS A 162 -6.54 4.94 -12.58
C CYS A 162 -6.11 6.37 -12.83
N GLN A 163 -6.59 7.30 -12.00
CA GLN A 163 -6.32 8.75 -12.16
C GLN A 163 -5.15 9.27 -11.31
N CYS A 164 -4.39 8.41 -10.62
CA CYS A 164 -3.25 8.85 -9.83
C CYS A 164 -2.16 9.48 -10.71
N ILE A 165 -1.31 10.35 -10.13
CA ILE A 165 -0.23 11.05 -10.83
C ILE A 165 0.63 10.05 -11.65
N ARG A 166 1.03 8.94 -11.02
CA ARG A 166 1.90 7.94 -11.66
C ARG A 166 1.31 7.28 -12.91
N CYS A 167 -0.03 7.13 -12.97
CA CYS A 167 -0.70 6.56 -14.14
C CYS A 167 -0.94 7.59 -15.26
N ARG A 168 -0.88 8.88 -14.94
CA ARG A 168 -1.05 9.99 -15.88
C ARG A 168 0.28 10.60 -16.35
N GLU A 169 1.41 10.08 -15.87
CA GLU A 169 2.73 10.53 -16.34
C GLU A 169 2.89 10.23 -17.82
N ILE A 170 3.26 11.22 -18.61
CA ILE A 170 3.52 11.12 -20.05
C ILE A 170 4.77 10.28 -20.33
N ARG A 171 5.76 10.32 -19.42
CA ARG A 171 7.06 9.63 -19.55
C ARG A 171 7.78 10.02 -20.85
N GLU A 172 8.15 9.02 -21.67
CA GLU A 172 8.86 9.17 -22.93
C GLU A 172 7.92 9.25 -24.14
N GLN A 173 6.62 9.44 -23.92
CA GLN A 173 5.69 9.60 -25.04
C GLN A 173 5.92 10.94 -25.74
N PRO A 174 5.89 10.98 -27.09
CA PRO A 174 5.99 12.23 -27.81
C PRO A 174 4.82 13.15 -27.38
N ILE A 175 5.14 14.40 -27.16
CA ILE A 175 4.15 15.44 -26.87
C ILE A 175 3.93 16.17 -28.19
N ASP A 176 2.72 16.07 -28.74
CA ASP A 176 2.29 16.94 -29.83
C ASP A 176 2.09 18.34 -29.25
N VAL A 177 2.92 19.28 -29.64
CA VAL A 177 2.90 20.69 -29.25
C VAL A 177 2.08 21.48 -30.25
#